data_6b38daa0c07b05b18d65413bab77643c
#
_entry.id   6b38daa0c07b05b18d65413bab77643c
#
_cell.length_a   1.000
_cell.length_b   1.000
_cell.length_c   1.000
_cell.angle_alpha   90.00
_cell.angle_beta   90.00
_cell.angle_gamma   90.00
#
_symmetry.space_group_name_H-M   'P 1'
#
loop_
_entity.id
_entity.type
_entity.pdbx_description
1 polymer ?
#
loop_
_entity_poly.entity_id
_entity_poly.type
_entity_poly.pdbx_seq_one_letter_code
_entity_poly.pdbx_strand_id
1 'polypeptide(L)'
;MEFSSPVLNYTLLSPMLILLGGAIIGVLVEAFMSKALRPITQLSVTLGSLVLALVQVWRIRNEQSLSAAMGSVVIDGPAVLMQASILIISLISVLLIADAQQFTALAAALPGSDEERHAMQSGNQVTEVYPLTLFAVAGMMLFPVSSDLITLF
;
A
#
# COMPACT_ATOMS: atom_id res chain seq x y z
N MET A 1 -16.87 4.90 -37.84
CA MET A 1 -16.19 4.38 -36.65
C MET A 1 -16.66 5.24 -35.47
N GLU A 2 -17.61 4.74 -34.71
CA GLU A 2 -18.03 5.44 -33.47
C GLU A 2 -16.91 5.23 -32.44
N PHE A 3 -16.26 6.32 -32.05
CA PHE A 3 -15.36 6.33 -30.91
C PHE A 3 -16.23 6.24 -29.65
N SER A 4 -16.47 5.04 -29.15
CA SER A 4 -17.03 4.88 -27.82
C SER A 4 -15.97 5.28 -26.81
N SER A 5 -16.27 6.26 -25.96
CA SER A 5 -15.40 6.63 -24.86
C SER A 5 -15.15 5.41 -23.96
N PRO A 6 -13.91 5.18 -23.50
CA PRO A 6 -13.58 4.06 -22.64
C PRO A 6 -14.38 4.14 -21.34
N VAL A 7 -15.17 3.10 -21.05
CA VAL A 7 -15.91 3.00 -19.79
C VAL A 7 -14.93 2.52 -18.71
N LEU A 8 -14.42 3.47 -17.91
CA LEU A 8 -13.60 3.18 -16.75
C LEU A 8 -14.51 2.91 -15.54
N ASN A 9 -14.53 1.68 -15.08
CA ASN A 9 -15.25 1.34 -13.86
C ASN A 9 -14.38 1.62 -12.62
N TYR A 10 -14.47 2.85 -12.10
CA TYR A 10 -13.70 3.30 -10.95
C TYR A 10 -13.97 2.49 -9.68
N THR A 11 -15.16 1.90 -9.55
CA THR A 11 -15.50 1.06 -8.39
C THR A 11 -14.59 -0.16 -8.30
N LEU A 12 -14.29 -0.78 -9.44
CA LEU A 12 -13.41 -1.96 -9.50
C LEU A 12 -11.93 -1.61 -9.27
N LEU A 13 -11.51 -0.41 -9.67
CA LEU A 13 -10.15 0.07 -9.46
C LEU A 13 -9.96 0.71 -8.07
N SER A 14 -11.04 0.95 -7.34
CA SER A 14 -10.99 1.70 -6.07
C SER A 14 -10.03 1.15 -5.01
N PRO A 15 -9.82 -0.17 -4.80
CA PRO A 15 -8.86 -0.64 -3.81
C PRO A 15 -7.43 -0.19 -4.12
N MET A 16 -7.04 -0.24 -5.40
CA MET A 16 -5.71 0.20 -5.84
C MET A 16 -5.56 1.72 -5.74
N LEU A 17 -6.60 2.48 -6.13
CA LEU A 17 -6.60 3.94 -6.03
C LEU A 17 -6.54 4.42 -4.58
N ILE A 18 -7.18 3.71 -3.64
CA ILE A 18 -7.09 4.01 -2.21
C ILE A 18 -5.64 3.85 -1.71
N LEU A 19 -4.97 2.76 -2.08
CA LEU A 19 -3.58 2.53 -1.69
C LEU A 19 -2.64 3.56 -2.31
N LEU A 20 -2.82 3.86 -3.59
CA LEU A 20 -2.02 4.88 -4.29
C LEU A 20 -2.22 6.27 -3.68
N GLY A 21 -3.47 6.64 -3.38
CA GLY A 21 -3.80 7.88 -2.69
C GLY A 21 -3.19 7.94 -1.29
N GLY A 22 -3.27 6.86 -0.52
CA GLY A 22 -2.62 6.71 0.78
C GLY A 22 -1.10 6.86 0.70
N ALA A 23 -0.47 6.28 -0.32
CA ALA A 23 0.97 6.40 -0.57
C ALA A 23 1.37 7.86 -0.86
N ILE A 24 0.60 8.56 -1.71
CA ILE A 24 0.83 9.98 -2.00
C ILE A 24 0.67 10.83 -0.74
N ILE A 25 -0.38 10.59 0.06
CA ILE A 25 -0.57 11.27 1.34
C ILE A 25 0.61 10.98 2.28
N GLY A 26 1.09 9.74 2.33
CA GLY A 26 2.27 9.35 3.11
C GLY A 26 3.51 10.13 2.69
N VAL A 27 3.78 10.30 1.41
CA VAL A 27 4.90 11.12 0.91
C VAL A 27 4.74 12.58 1.33
N LEU A 28 3.54 13.15 1.28
CA LEU A 28 3.28 14.52 1.73
C LEU A 28 3.49 14.66 3.24
N VAL A 29 3.05 13.69 4.03
CA VAL A 29 3.31 13.63 5.48
C VAL A 29 4.80 13.60 5.75
N GLU A 30 5.59 12.83 4.98
CA GLU A 30 7.04 12.79 5.11
C GLU A 30 7.68 14.14 4.82
N ALA A 31 7.19 14.86 3.82
CA ALA A 31 7.75 16.14 3.41
C ALA A 31 7.39 17.30 4.35
N PHE A 32 6.15 17.34 4.86
CA PHE A 32 5.61 18.51 5.54
C PHE A 32 5.45 18.37 7.06
N MET A 33 5.41 17.13 7.58
CA MET A 33 5.14 16.91 9.00
C MET A 33 6.40 16.97 9.87
N SER A 34 6.24 17.46 11.09
CA SER A 34 7.32 17.51 12.08
C SER A 34 7.76 16.08 12.48
N LYS A 35 9.05 15.90 12.76
CA LYS A 35 9.65 14.59 13.09
C LYS A 35 8.95 13.87 14.25
N ALA A 36 8.41 14.62 15.22
CA ALA A 36 7.76 14.03 16.39
C ALA A 36 6.42 13.35 16.09
N LEU A 37 5.61 13.91 15.17
CA LEU A 37 4.27 13.39 14.84
C LEU A 37 4.28 12.44 13.64
N ARG A 38 5.36 12.49 12.85
CA ARG A 38 5.49 11.75 11.59
C ARG A 38 5.28 10.24 11.74
N PRO A 39 5.90 9.53 12.71
CA PRO A 39 5.74 8.07 12.81
C PRO A 39 4.29 7.64 13.05
N ILE A 40 3.59 8.31 13.96
CA ILE A 40 2.19 8.00 14.29
C ILE A 40 1.28 8.29 13.11
N THR A 41 1.49 9.41 12.44
CA THR A 41 0.68 9.80 11.27
C THR A 41 0.91 8.86 10.10
N GLN A 42 2.17 8.51 9.81
CA GLN A 42 2.52 7.56 8.76
C GLN A 42 1.88 6.19 8.99
N LEU A 43 2.01 5.65 10.21
CA LEU A 43 1.39 4.38 10.59
C LEU A 43 -0.14 4.44 10.43
N SER A 44 -0.77 5.53 10.90
CA SER A 44 -2.23 5.69 10.81
C SER A 44 -2.71 5.78 9.36
N VAL A 45 -2.03 6.53 8.51
CA VAL A 45 -2.36 6.64 7.07
C VAL A 45 -2.20 5.29 6.39
N THR A 46 -1.12 4.57 6.68
CA THR A 46 -0.82 3.28 6.05
C THR A 46 -1.83 2.21 6.47
N LEU A 47 -2.08 2.04 7.76
CA LEU A 47 -3.08 1.09 8.26
C LEU A 47 -4.48 1.46 7.79
N GLY A 48 -4.83 2.73 7.84
CA GLY A 48 -6.13 3.22 7.35
C GLY A 48 -6.34 2.92 5.86
N SER A 49 -5.33 3.15 5.02
CA SER A 49 -5.39 2.86 3.58
C SER A 49 -5.53 1.36 3.31
N LEU A 50 -4.78 0.50 4.02
CA LEU A 50 -4.86 -0.96 3.88
C LEU A 50 -6.23 -1.49 4.31
N VAL A 51 -6.77 -1.03 5.44
CA VAL A 51 -8.08 -1.45 5.93
C VAL A 51 -9.19 -0.98 4.98
N LEU A 52 -9.15 0.27 4.51
CA LEU A 52 -10.12 0.78 3.54
C LEU A 52 -10.07 0.00 2.22
N ALA A 53 -8.88 -0.31 1.72
CA ALA A 53 -8.73 -1.15 0.53
C ALA A 53 -9.30 -2.56 0.74
N LEU A 54 -9.07 -3.17 1.92
CA LEU A 54 -9.60 -4.49 2.26
C LEU A 54 -11.15 -4.48 2.33
N VAL A 55 -11.72 -3.46 2.95
CA VAL A 55 -13.19 -3.28 2.99
C VAL A 55 -13.74 -3.12 1.58
N GLN A 56 -13.05 -2.41 0.71
CA GLN A 56 -13.49 -2.22 -0.68
C GLN A 56 -13.40 -3.52 -1.48
N VAL A 57 -12.33 -4.29 -1.35
CA VAL A 57 -12.20 -5.63 -1.96
C VAL A 57 -13.34 -6.53 -1.48
N TRP A 58 -13.69 -6.48 -0.18
CA TRP A 58 -14.82 -7.24 0.36
C TRP A 58 -16.17 -6.83 -0.23
N ARG A 59 -16.37 -5.56 -0.53
CA ARG A 59 -17.61 -5.05 -1.16
C ARG A 59 -17.77 -5.52 -2.59
N ILE A 60 -16.68 -5.47 -3.38
CA ILE A 60 -16.72 -5.84 -4.80
C ILE A 60 -16.72 -7.36 -5.06
N ARG A 61 -16.49 -8.19 -4.02
CA ARG A 61 -16.44 -9.66 -4.17
C ARG A 61 -17.71 -10.28 -4.77
N ASN A 62 -18.86 -9.63 -4.61
CA ASN A 62 -20.15 -10.11 -5.11
C ASN A 62 -20.46 -9.61 -6.54
N GLU A 63 -19.66 -8.68 -7.05
CA GLU A 63 -19.76 -8.19 -8.41
C GLU A 63 -18.98 -9.14 -9.34
N GLN A 64 -19.67 -10.18 -9.82
CA GLN A 64 -19.04 -11.25 -10.59
C GLN A 64 -18.63 -10.79 -11.99
N SER A 65 -17.37 -11.07 -12.35
CA SER A 65 -16.80 -10.98 -13.70
C SER A 65 -17.04 -9.66 -14.46
N LEU A 66 -16.83 -8.53 -13.81
CA LEU A 66 -16.84 -7.24 -14.48
C LEU A 66 -15.44 -6.89 -14.99
N SER A 67 -15.36 -6.50 -16.26
CA SER A 67 -14.14 -5.95 -16.83
C SER A 67 -14.08 -4.44 -16.58
N ALA A 68 -12.94 -3.97 -16.12
CA ALA A 68 -12.62 -2.56 -16.02
C ALA A 68 -11.52 -2.19 -17.05
N ALA A 69 -11.40 -0.90 -17.36
CA ALA A 69 -10.36 -0.41 -18.26
C ALA A 69 -10.31 -1.14 -19.62
N MET A 70 -11.45 -1.22 -20.32
CA MET A 70 -11.56 -1.81 -21.67
C MET A 70 -11.14 -3.31 -21.75
N GLY A 71 -11.28 -4.07 -20.67
CA GLY A 71 -10.90 -5.48 -20.61
C GLY A 71 -9.47 -5.75 -20.17
N SER A 72 -8.65 -4.71 -19.96
CA SER A 72 -7.27 -4.87 -19.45
C SER A 72 -7.24 -5.34 -18.00
N VAL A 73 -8.28 -5.03 -17.24
CA VAL A 73 -8.45 -5.43 -15.83
C VAL A 73 -9.71 -6.26 -15.71
N VAL A 74 -9.57 -7.50 -15.27
CA VAL A 74 -10.69 -8.42 -15.02
C VAL A 74 -10.69 -8.78 -13.55
N ILE A 75 -11.82 -8.55 -12.88
CA ILE A 75 -12.02 -8.93 -11.49
C ILE A 75 -12.93 -10.15 -11.45
N ASP A 76 -12.33 -11.26 -11.12
CA ASP A 76 -12.99 -12.54 -10.90
C ASP A 76 -12.80 -13.02 -9.45
N GLY A 77 -13.41 -14.14 -9.08
CA GLY A 77 -13.32 -14.72 -7.75
C GLY A 77 -11.87 -14.96 -7.28
N PRO A 78 -11.02 -15.61 -8.08
CA PRO A 78 -9.60 -15.79 -7.78
C PRO A 78 -8.84 -14.48 -7.60
N ALA A 79 -9.09 -13.46 -8.44
CA ALA A 79 -8.45 -12.16 -8.34
C ALA A 79 -8.78 -11.46 -7.01
N VAL A 80 -10.06 -11.46 -6.61
CA VAL A 80 -10.52 -10.90 -5.32
C VAL A 80 -9.85 -11.60 -4.14
N LEU A 81 -9.73 -12.93 -4.20
CA LEU A 81 -9.09 -13.71 -3.15
C LEU A 81 -7.59 -13.39 -3.04
N MET A 82 -6.90 -13.30 -4.18
CA MET A 82 -5.49 -12.92 -4.21
C MET A 82 -5.28 -11.49 -3.69
N GLN A 83 -6.09 -10.53 -4.11
CA GLN A 83 -6.02 -9.16 -3.60
C GLN A 83 -6.25 -9.09 -2.08
N ALA A 84 -7.25 -9.82 -1.56
CA ALA A 84 -7.49 -9.89 -0.13
C ALA A 84 -6.29 -10.49 0.62
N SER A 85 -5.68 -11.54 0.10
CA SER A 85 -4.50 -12.18 0.68
C SER A 85 -3.29 -11.23 0.72
N ILE A 86 -3.04 -10.49 -0.37
CA ILE A 86 -1.98 -9.49 -0.44
C ILE A 86 -2.19 -8.41 0.64
N LEU A 87 -3.42 -7.91 0.78
CA LEU A 87 -3.75 -6.87 1.76
C LEU A 87 -3.59 -7.35 3.21
N ILE A 88 -4.01 -8.59 3.51
CA ILE A 88 -3.86 -9.18 4.85
C ILE A 88 -2.38 -9.36 5.20
N ILE A 89 -1.58 -9.91 4.29
CA ILE A 89 -0.13 -10.08 4.49
C ILE A 89 0.53 -8.71 4.67
N SER A 90 0.15 -7.72 3.86
CA SER A 90 0.69 -6.35 3.96
C SER A 90 0.34 -5.70 5.28
N LEU A 91 -0.88 -5.92 5.79
CA LEU A 91 -1.32 -5.41 7.08
C LEU A 91 -0.48 -6.00 8.23
N ILE A 92 -0.25 -7.31 8.22
CA ILE A 92 0.63 -7.98 9.19
C ILE A 92 2.06 -7.44 9.07
N SER A 93 2.57 -7.28 7.85
CA SER A 93 3.93 -6.75 7.62
C SER A 93 4.08 -5.33 8.16
N VAL A 94 3.10 -4.46 7.94
CA VAL A 94 3.12 -3.08 8.48
C VAL A 94 3.07 -3.07 10.01
N LEU A 95 2.30 -3.96 10.64
CA LEU A 95 2.28 -4.09 12.10
C LEU A 95 3.64 -4.54 12.65
N LEU A 96 4.35 -5.43 11.94
CA LEU A 96 5.71 -5.83 12.31
C LEU A 96 6.71 -4.68 12.14
N ILE A 97 6.58 -3.89 11.06
CA ILE A 97 7.41 -2.71 10.83
C ILE A 97 7.15 -1.63 11.90
N ALA A 98 5.94 -1.55 12.43
CA ALA A 98 5.57 -0.58 13.46
C ALA A 98 6.23 -0.84 14.83
N ASP A 99 6.79 -2.04 15.05
CA ASP A 99 7.62 -2.31 16.22
C ASP A 99 8.94 -1.55 16.13
N ALA A 100 8.94 -0.36 16.72
CA ALA A 100 10.04 0.60 16.65
C ALA A 100 11.38 0.06 17.19
N GLN A 101 11.39 -1.00 17.99
CA GLN A 101 12.60 -1.59 18.55
C GLN A 101 13.40 -2.38 17.50
N GLN A 102 12.73 -2.89 16.47
CA GLN A 102 13.35 -3.75 15.45
C GLN A 102 13.74 -3.00 14.17
N PHE A 103 13.08 -1.88 13.87
CA PHE A 103 13.26 -1.11 12.63
C PHE A 103 13.87 0.27 12.82
N THR A 104 14.57 0.51 13.90
CA THR A 104 15.42 1.69 13.99
C THR A 104 16.53 1.55 12.94
N ALA A 105 16.59 2.48 11.99
CA ALA A 105 17.61 2.45 10.95
C ALA A 105 18.99 2.74 11.52
N LEU A 106 19.66 1.69 11.88
CA LEU A 106 21.02 1.67 12.38
C LEU A 106 21.99 1.21 11.29
N ALA A 107 21.78 1.71 10.08
CA ALA A 107 22.55 1.29 8.91
C ALA A 107 24.08 1.48 9.04
N ALA A 108 24.56 2.16 10.07
CA ALA A 108 25.98 2.44 10.27
C ALA A 108 26.52 2.09 11.67
N ALA A 109 25.68 1.70 12.63
CA ALA A 109 26.12 1.42 13.99
C ALA A 109 26.27 -0.08 14.25
N LEU A 110 27.36 -0.47 14.90
CA LEU A 110 27.55 -1.84 15.36
C LEU A 110 26.55 -2.16 16.48
N PRO A 111 25.91 -3.35 16.48
CA PRO A 111 24.99 -3.75 17.53
C PRO A 111 25.65 -3.65 18.92
N GLY A 112 25.01 -2.91 19.85
CA GLY A 112 25.52 -2.68 21.21
C GLY A 112 26.47 -1.50 21.37
N SER A 113 26.75 -0.72 20.31
CA SER A 113 27.59 0.49 20.39
C SER A 113 26.87 1.68 21.01
N ASP A 114 27.64 2.66 21.52
CA ASP A 114 27.10 3.91 22.02
C ASP A 114 26.45 4.75 20.89
N GLU A 115 26.92 4.59 19.66
CA GLU A 115 26.32 5.19 18.46
C GLU A 115 24.91 4.68 18.22
N GLU A 116 24.66 3.38 18.46
CA GLU A 116 23.33 2.78 18.41
C GLU A 116 22.38 3.42 19.42
N ARG A 117 22.84 3.58 20.66
CA ARG A 117 22.05 4.22 21.71
C ARG A 117 21.72 5.67 21.40
N HIS A 118 22.67 6.41 20.84
CA HIS A 118 22.46 7.80 20.41
C HIS A 118 21.49 7.88 19.22
N ALA A 119 21.56 6.97 18.27
CA ALA A 119 20.62 6.90 17.15
C ALA A 119 19.20 6.56 17.61
N MET A 120 19.05 5.62 18.55
CA MET A 120 17.76 5.31 19.19
C MET A 120 17.18 6.51 19.94
N GLN A 121 18.03 7.23 20.70
CA GLN A 121 17.61 8.42 21.46
C GLN A 121 17.27 9.62 20.56
N SER A 122 17.87 9.72 19.38
CA SER A 122 17.60 10.81 18.42
C SER A 122 16.25 10.68 17.71
N GLY A 123 15.52 9.56 17.90
CA GLY A 123 14.19 9.34 17.32
C GLY A 123 14.18 9.29 15.79
N ASN A 124 15.30 9.00 15.16
CA ASN A 124 15.41 8.86 13.71
C ASN A 124 14.80 7.54 13.25
N GLN A 125 13.48 7.43 13.32
CA GLN A 125 12.76 6.32 12.73
C GLN A 125 12.67 6.50 11.23
N VAL A 126 12.93 5.43 10.45
CA VAL A 126 12.77 5.44 9.01
C VAL A 126 11.28 5.31 8.68
N THR A 127 10.60 6.44 8.63
CA THR A 127 9.17 6.51 8.34
C THR A 127 8.87 6.40 6.83
N GLU A 128 9.88 6.56 5.99
CA GLU A 128 9.79 6.44 4.53
C GLU A 128 9.35 5.05 4.06
N VAL A 129 9.56 4.02 4.88
CA VAL A 129 9.15 2.64 4.58
C VAL A 129 7.62 2.54 4.39
N TYR A 130 6.83 3.31 5.12
CA TYR A 130 5.38 3.25 5.08
C TYR A 130 4.78 3.61 3.71
N PRO A 131 5.07 4.80 3.12
CA PRO A 131 4.55 5.13 1.79
C PRO A 131 5.12 4.22 0.71
N LEU A 132 6.39 3.79 0.81
CA LEU A 132 6.98 2.84 -0.14
C LEU A 132 6.27 1.48 -0.10
N THR A 133 5.89 1.01 1.09
CA THR A 133 5.10 -0.21 1.24
C THR A 133 3.74 -0.08 0.55
N LEU A 134 3.04 1.06 0.70
CA LEU A 134 1.77 1.29 0.03
C LEU A 134 1.91 1.29 -1.50
N PHE A 135 2.95 1.92 -2.05
CA PHE A 135 3.24 1.86 -3.50
C PHE A 135 3.49 0.43 -3.96
N ALA A 136 4.30 -0.33 -3.22
CA ALA A 136 4.60 -1.72 -3.55
C ALA A 136 3.34 -2.59 -3.53
N VAL A 137 2.50 -2.44 -2.49
CA VAL A 137 1.24 -3.18 -2.38
C VAL A 137 0.26 -2.80 -3.48
N ALA A 138 0.14 -1.51 -3.82
CA ALA A 138 -0.69 -1.05 -4.93
C ALA A 138 -0.25 -1.68 -6.25
N GLY A 139 1.06 -1.75 -6.50
CA GLY A 139 1.63 -2.44 -7.66
C GLY A 139 1.33 -3.94 -7.65
N MET A 140 1.55 -4.61 -6.52
CA MET A 140 1.24 -6.05 -6.39
C MET A 140 -0.23 -6.39 -6.63
N MET A 141 -1.16 -5.50 -6.30
CA MET A 141 -2.59 -5.72 -6.53
C MET A 141 -2.99 -5.67 -8.01
N LEU A 142 -2.15 -5.15 -8.90
CA LEU A 142 -2.38 -5.18 -10.35
C LEU A 142 -2.18 -6.58 -10.95
N PHE A 143 -1.28 -7.38 -10.38
CA PHE A 143 -0.96 -8.71 -10.92
C PHE A 143 -2.17 -9.65 -11.04
N PRO A 144 -2.97 -9.87 -10.00
CA PRO A 144 -4.07 -10.83 -10.07
C PRO A 144 -5.24 -10.37 -10.93
N VAL A 145 -5.31 -9.10 -11.32
CA VAL A 145 -6.42 -8.53 -12.11
C VAL A 145 -6.03 -8.22 -13.55
N SER A 146 -4.75 -8.36 -13.90
CA SER A 146 -4.29 -8.18 -15.27
C SER A 146 -4.81 -9.29 -16.17
N SER A 147 -5.48 -8.93 -17.26
CA SER A 147 -6.03 -9.89 -18.22
C SER A 147 -4.98 -10.46 -19.15
N ASP A 148 -3.92 -9.70 -19.45
CA ASP A 148 -2.87 -10.04 -20.40
C ASP A 148 -1.48 -9.76 -19.87
N LEU A 149 -0.50 -10.57 -20.30
CA LEU A 149 0.92 -10.35 -19.99
C LEU A 149 1.43 -8.98 -20.50
N ILE A 150 0.85 -8.44 -21.57
CA ILE A 150 1.20 -7.13 -22.12
C ILE A 150 0.75 -6.00 -21.18
N THR A 151 -0.33 -6.18 -20.46
CA THR A 151 -0.84 -5.20 -19.47
C THR A 151 0.03 -5.16 -18.23
N LEU A 152 0.82 -6.22 -17.97
CA LEU A 152 1.74 -6.33 -16.83
C LEU A 152 3.07 -5.61 -17.04
N PHE A 153 3.46 -5.34 -18.29
CA PHE A 153 4.73 -4.71 -18.67
C PHE A 153 4.50 -3.41 -19.42
#